data_e73f02223361720b15990e3d659e9d8b
#
_entry.id   e73f02223361720b15990e3d659e9d8b
#
_cell.length_a   1.000
_cell.length_b   1.000
_cell.length_c   1.000
_cell.angle_alpha   90.00
_cell.angle_beta   90.00
_cell.angle_gamma   90.00
#
_symmetry.space_group_name_H-M   'P 1'
#
loop_
_entity.id
_entity.type
_entity.pdbx_description
1 polymer ?
#
loop_
_entity_poly.entity_id
_entity_poly.type
_entity_poly.pdbx_seq_one_letter_code
_entity_poly.pdbx_strand_id
1 'polypeptide(L)'
;IRCYACREACPMCYCEECFVDHITPRWTESGTTPAGMQGWHIVRAFHQTGRCSSCGACERACPMYIKMTYLTEKLNDDMRRKYNFEVGLDATTPPPFSTVTLDDKSRFVI
;
A
#
# COMPACT_ATOMS: atom_id res chain seq x y z
N ILE A 1 -0.83 1.80 -16.76
CA ILE A 1 0.51 2.34 -17.01
C ILE A 1 1.22 2.61 -15.68
N ARG A 2 2.53 2.54 -15.67
CA ARG A 2 3.37 2.81 -14.49
C ARG A 2 3.94 4.23 -14.55
N CYS A 3 3.06 5.25 -14.57
CA CYS A 3 3.50 6.64 -14.58
C CYS A 3 3.89 7.17 -13.19
N TYR A 4 3.56 6.42 -12.13
CA TYR A 4 3.85 6.76 -10.74
C TYR A 4 3.22 8.07 -10.21
N ALA A 5 2.30 8.69 -10.94
CA ALA A 5 1.62 9.90 -10.48
C ALA A 5 0.94 9.72 -9.11
N CYS A 6 0.36 8.55 -8.87
CA CYS A 6 -0.24 8.21 -7.58
C CYS A 6 0.77 8.12 -6.44
N ARG A 7 2.02 7.72 -6.73
CA ARG A 7 3.11 7.70 -5.75
C ARG A 7 3.54 9.13 -5.42
N GLU A 8 3.75 9.94 -6.43
CA GLU A 8 4.22 11.32 -6.26
C GLU A 8 3.18 12.22 -5.56
N ALA A 9 1.89 11.98 -5.81
CA ALA A 9 0.81 12.74 -5.18
C ALA A 9 0.51 12.32 -3.74
N CYS A 10 0.94 11.13 -3.31
CA CYS A 10 0.58 10.59 -2.00
C CYS A 10 1.45 11.17 -0.89
N PRO A 11 0.88 11.84 0.14
CA PRO A 11 1.64 12.38 1.26
C PRO A 11 2.28 11.28 2.14
N MET A 12 1.80 10.05 2.01
CA MET A 12 2.28 8.90 2.80
C MET A 12 3.28 8.02 2.06
N CYS A 13 3.65 8.36 0.81
CA CYS A 13 4.75 7.75 0.06
C CYS A 13 6.06 8.50 0.32
N TYR A 14 6.61 8.36 1.52
CA TYR A 14 7.81 9.07 1.97
C TYR A 14 9.03 8.14 2.18
N CYS A 15 9.01 6.95 1.62
CA CYS A 15 10.17 6.06 1.69
C CYS A 15 11.38 6.68 0.98
N GLU A 16 12.57 6.53 1.56
CA GLU A 16 13.82 7.00 0.94
C GLU A 16 14.04 6.36 -0.43
N GLU A 17 13.75 5.08 -0.54
CA GLU A 17 13.77 4.33 -1.79
C GLU A 17 12.51 3.48 -1.90
N CYS A 18 11.83 3.58 -3.04
CA CYS A 18 10.63 2.79 -3.30
C CYS A 18 11.03 1.39 -3.79
N PHE A 19 10.24 0.38 -3.43
CA PHE A 19 10.47 -1.01 -3.83
C PHE A 19 10.56 -1.20 -5.36
N VAL A 20 9.95 -0.32 -6.14
CA VAL A 20 10.01 -0.37 -7.62
C VAL A 20 11.32 0.19 -8.18
N ASP A 21 12.01 0.99 -7.41
CA ASP A 21 13.27 1.62 -7.81
C ASP A 21 14.47 0.71 -7.50
N HIS A 22 14.27 -0.30 -6.65
CA HIS A 22 15.28 -1.31 -6.36
C HIS A 22 15.67 -2.13 -7.59
N ILE A 23 16.97 -2.19 -7.87
CA ILE A 23 17.51 -2.93 -9.01
C ILE A 23 18.41 -4.12 -8.60
N THR A 24 18.89 -4.15 -7.35
CA THR A 24 19.81 -5.17 -6.84
C THR A 24 19.46 -5.61 -5.43
N PRO A 25 18.65 -6.64 -5.25
CA PRO A 25 17.86 -7.35 -6.26
C PRO A 25 16.64 -6.55 -6.75
N ARG A 26 16.17 -6.86 -7.93
CA ARG A 26 14.93 -6.29 -8.44
C ARG A 26 13.75 -7.02 -7.83
N TRP A 27 12.90 -6.28 -7.10
CA TRP A 27 11.71 -6.83 -6.42
C TRP A 27 10.48 -6.92 -7.31
N THR A 28 10.44 -6.14 -8.38
CA THR A 28 9.30 -6.10 -9.29
C THR A 28 9.75 -6.22 -10.73
N GLU A 29 8.89 -6.78 -11.56
CA GLU A 29 9.10 -6.80 -13.00
C GLU A 29 9.28 -5.39 -13.55
N SER A 30 10.27 -5.19 -14.43
CA SER A 30 10.54 -3.88 -15.04
C SER A 30 9.65 -3.58 -16.24
N GLY A 31 8.99 -4.60 -16.78
CA GLY A 31 8.12 -4.48 -17.94
C GLY A 31 6.78 -3.80 -17.65
N THR A 32 6.06 -3.52 -18.73
CA THR A 32 4.71 -2.96 -18.71
C THR A 32 3.64 -4.04 -18.96
N THR A 33 3.91 -5.27 -18.53
CA THR A 33 2.96 -6.37 -18.63
C THR A 33 1.75 -6.13 -17.72
N PRO A 34 0.57 -6.64 -18.06
CA PRO A 34 -0.59 -6.55 -17.18
C PRO A 34 -0.33 -7.08 -15.76
N ALA A 35 0.37 -8.21 -15.66
CA ALA A 35 0.72 -8.81 -14.37
C ALA A 35 1.63 -7.91 -13.53
N GLY A 36 2.67 -7.33 -14.16
CA GLY A 36 3.58 -6.41 -13.49
C GLY A 36 2.88 -5.13 -13.04
N MET A 37 1.93 -4.62 -13.82
CA MET A 37 1.13 -3.45 -13.44
C MET A 37 0.19 -3.75 -12.27
N GLN A 38 -0.49 -4.89 -12.28
CA GLN A 38 -1.32 -5.33 -11.17
C GLN A 38 -0.50 -5.52 -9.90
N GLY A 39 0.65 -6.20 -10.02
CA GLY A 39 1.58 -6.40 -8.94
C GLY A 39 2.00 -5.09 -8.28
N TRP A 40 2.38 -4.10 -9.07
CA TRP A 40 2.70 -2.76 -8.58
C TRP A 40 1.57 -2.14 -7.76
N HIS A 41 0.36 -2.12 -8.30
CA HIS A 41 -0.78 -1.49 -7.61
C HIS A 41 -1.16 -2.22 -6.32
N ILE A 42 -1.14 -3.56 -6.32
CA ILE A 42 -1.44 -4.37 -5.15
C ILE A 42 -0.39 -4.16 -4.06
N VAL A 43 0.89 -4.30 -4.38
CA VAL A 43 1.98 -4.13 -3.42
C VAL A 43 1.98 -2.73 -2.84
N ARG A 44 1.78 -1.71 -3.69
CA ARG A 44 1.67 -0.33 -3.23
C ARG A 44 0.51 -0.15 -2.24
N ALA A 45 -0.64 -0.72 -2.53
CA ALA A 45 -1.80 -0.62 -1.63
C ALA A 45 -1.49 -1.23 -0.25
N PHE A 46 -0.82 -2.38 -0.21
CA PHE A 46 -0.36 -2.97 1.04
C PHE A 46 0.67 -2.11 1.78
N HIS A 47 1.58 -1.45 1.08
CA HIS A 47 2.50 -0.50 1.69
C HIS A 47 1.78 0.72 2.30
N GLN A 48 0.64 1.11 1.74
CA GLN A 48 -0.19 2.18 2.28
C GLN A 48 -1.12 1.74 3.42
N THR A 49 -1.27 0.45 3.63
CA THR A 49 -2.13 -0.09 4.67
C THR A 49 -1.63 0.33 6.05
N GLY A 50 -2.48 0.94 6.84
CA GLY A 50 -2.10 1.52 8.12
C GLY A 50 -1.47 2.93 8.05
N ARG A 51 -1.32 3.49 6.85
CA ARG A 51 -0.82 4.86 6.63
C ARG A 51 -1.81 5.73 5.88
N CYS A 52 -2.65 5.14 5.04
CA CYS A 52 -3.54 5.86 4.15
C CYS A 52 -4.60 6.65 4.93
N SER A 53 -4.58 7.97 4.80
CA SER A 53 -5.56 8.88 5.42
C SER A 53 -6.83 9.08 4.57
N SER A 54 -7.02 8.29 3.51
CA SER A 54 -8.18 8.36 2.62
C SER A 54 -8.37 9.73 1.93
N CYS A 55 -7.29 10.46 1.70
CA CYS A 55 -7.36 11.80 1.11
C CYS A 55 -7.72 11.83 -0.38
N GLY A 56 -7.60 10.70 -1.10
CA GLY A 56 -7.94 10.58 -2.52
C GLY A 56 -6.97 11.27 -3.51
N ALA A 57 -5.83 11.78 -3.05
CA ALA A 57 -4.87 12.45 -3.93
C ALA A 57 -4.35 11.55 -5.05
N CYS A 58 -4.11 10.27 -4.75
CA CYS A 58 -3.66 9.27 -5.72
C CYS A 58 -4.68 9.05 -6.85
N GLU A 59 -5.97 9.04 -6.51
CA GLU A 59 -7.05 8.88 -7.49
C GLU A 59 -7.19 10.11 -8.37
N ARG A 60 -7.14 11.31 -7.77
CA ARG A 60 -7.21 12.56 -8.53
C ARG A 60 -6.01 12.76 -9.47
N ALA A 61 -4.84 12.26 -9.09
CA ALA A 61 -3.63 12.37 -9.92
C ALA A 61 -3.57 11.31 -11.05
N CYS A 62 -4.42 10.29 -11.01
CA CYS A 62 -4.33 9.17 -11.94
C CYS A 62 -4.86 9.55 -13.33
N PRO A 63 -4.00 9.55 -14.39
CA PRO A 63 -4.44 9.84 -15.75
C PRO A 63 -5.32 8.74 -16.35
N MET A 64 -5.35 7.56 -15.73
CA MET A 64 -6.16 6.42 -16.17
C MET A 64 -7.46 6.26 -15.35
N TYR A 65 -7.76 7.22 -14.47
CA TYR A 65 -8.97 7.22 -13.64
C TYR A 65 -9.15 5.95 -12.79
N ILE A 66 -8.04 5.34 -12.34
CA ILE A 66 -8.10 4.16 -11.49
C ILE A 66 -8.60 4.55 -10.10
N LYS A 67 -9.64 3.86 -9.64
CA LYS A 67 -10.27 4.08 -8.34
C LYS A 67 -9.48 3.44 -7.20
N MET A 68 -8.29 3.97 -6.92
CA MET A 68 -7.40 3.45 -5.88
C MET A 68 -8.02 3.48 -4.49
N THR A 69 -8.93 4.42 -4.26
CA THR A 69 -9.61 4.58 -2.97
C THR A 69 -10.42 3.35 -2.58
N TYR A 70 -11.02 2.63 -3.52
CA TYR A 70 -11.77 1.42 -3.21
C TYR A 70 -10.88 0.35 -2.56
N LEU A 71 -9.67 0.19 -3.06
CA LEU A 71 -8.73 -0.79 -2.51
C LEU A 71 -8.18 -0.33 -1.15
N THR A 72 -7.79 0.93 -1.03
CA THR A 72 -7.25 1.47 0.22
C THR A 72 -8.29 1.53 1.33
N GLU A 73 -9.54 1.89 1.01
CA GLU A 73 -10.65 1.86 1.97
C GLU A 73 -10.96 0.44 2.45
N LYS A 74 -10.96 -0.52 1.53
CA LYS A 74 -11.14 -1.93 1.90
C LYS A 74 -10.05 -2.40 2.87
N LEU A 75 -8.81 -2.04 2.62
CA LEU A 75 -7.69 -2.39 3.50
C LEU A 75 -7.78 -1.67 4.86
N ASN A 76 -8.18 -0.40 4.88
CA ASN A 76 -8.41 0.34 6.12
C ASN A 76 -9.56 -0.27 6.94
N ASP A 77 -10.62 -0.72 6.28
CA ASP A 77 -11.72 -1.41 6.95
C ASP A 77 -11.26 -2.75 7.55
N ASP A 78 -10.46 -3.50 6.84
CA ASP A 78 -9.86 -4.73 7.35
C ASP A 78 -8.94 -4.46 8.56
N MET A 79 -8.19 -3.35 8.56
CA MET A 79 -7.40 -2.93 9.72
C MET A 79 -8.29 -2.67 10.95
N ARG A 80 -9.38 -1.94 10.76
CA ARG A 80 -10.31 -1.67 11.87
C ARG A 80 -10.92 -2.95 12.42
N ARG A 81 -11.38 -3.84 11.54
CA ARG A 81 -12.11 -5.06 11.96
C ARG A 81 -11.20 -6.14 12.55
N LYS A 82 -10.03 -6.35 11.96
CA LYS A 82 -9.16 -7.47 12.35
C LYS A 82 -8.15 -7.13 13.42
N TYR A 83 -7.69 -5.88 13.45
CA TYR A 83 -6.60 -5.43 14.32
C TYR A 83 -7.00 -4.33 15.27
N ASN A 84 -8.27 -3.88 15.22
CA ASN A 84 -8.75 -2.74 16.01
C ASN A 84 -7.83 -1.50 15.86
N PHE A 85 -7.33 -1.30 14.65
CA PHE A 85 -6.40 -0.22 14.32
C PHE A 85 -7.04 0.77 13.36
N GLU A 86 -6.95 2.06 13.68
CA GLU A 86 -7.41 3.14 12.83
C GLU A 86 -6.28 4.12 12.55
N VAL A 87 -6.11 4.46 11.27
CA VAL A 87 -5.05 5.35 10.81
C VAL A 87 -5.22 6.75 11.39
N GLY A 88 -4.16 7.28 11.99
CA GLY A 88 -4.11 8.66 12.48
C GLY A 88 -4.78 8.89 13.83
N LEU A 89 -5.32 7.86 14.46
CA LEU A 89 -5.97 8.00 15.76
C LEU A 89 -4.95 8.06 16.92
N ASP A 90 -3.88 7.29 16.81
CA ASP A 90 -2.81 7.25 17.80
C ASP A 90 -1.45 7.28 17.12
N ALA A 91 -0.60 8.22 17.53
CA ALA A 91 0.74 8.39 16.99
C ALA A 91 1.75 7.37 17.52
N THR A 92 1.44 6.69 18.63
CA THR A 92 2.37 5.77 19.31
C THR A 92 2.16 4.31 18.91
N THR A 93 0.97 3.94 18.48
CA THR A 93 0.66 2.58 18.06
C THR A 93 1.17 2.33 16.63
N PRO A 94 2.10 1.39 16.42
CA PRO A 94 2.61 1.10 15.09
C PRO A 94 1.55 0.40 14.23
N PRO A 95 1.58 0.62 12.89
CA PRO A 95 0.65 -0.06 11.99
C PRO A 95 0.81 -1.58 12.05
N PRO A 96 -0.30 -2.36 12.00
CA PRO A 96 -0.25 -3.81 12.15
C PRO A 96 0.67 -4.54 11.18
N PHE A 97 0.79 -4.06 9.93
CA PHE A 97 1.65 -4.69 8.93
C PHE A 97 3.14 -4.32 9.06
N SER A 98 3.48 -3.41 9.96
CA SER A 98 4.87 -3.08 10.30
C SER A 98 5.37 -3.78 11.56
N THR A 99 4.54 -4.60 12.19
CA THR A 99 4.84 -5.30 13.43
C THR A 99 4.53 -6.78 13.30
N VAL A 100 5.23 -7.59 14.09
CA VAL A 100 4.96 -9.03 14.25
C VAL A 100 4.66 -9.29 15.72
N THR A 101 3.55 -9.96 16.00
CA THR A 101 3.21 -10.40 17.34
C THR A 101 3.31 -11.92 17.45
N LEU A 102 3.56 -12.44 18.65
CA LEU A 102 3.66 -13.88 18.87
C LEU A 102 2.35 -14.63 18.59
N ASP A 103 1.24 -13.90 18.62
CA ASP A 103 -0.11 -14.42 18.37
C ASP A 103 -0.52 -14.31 16.89
N ASP A 104 0.36 -13.82 16.02
CA ASP A 104 0.08 -13.73 14.59
C ASP A 104 -0.14 -15.15 14.02
N LYS A 105 -1.40 -15.43 13.74
CA LYS A 105 -1.78 -16.72 13.15
C LYS A 105 -1.48 -16.68 11.65
N SER A 106 -0.37 -17.28 11.27
CA SER A 106 -0.09 -17.58 9.87
C SER A 106 -1.11 -18.60 9.36
N ARG A 107 -2.10 -18.15 8.61
CA ARG A 107 -3.05 -19.06 7.93
C ARG A 107 -2.48 -19.66 6.64
N PHE A 108 -1.23 -19.36 6.33
CA PHE A 108 -0.56 -19.81 5.10
C PHE A 108 0.44 -20.94 5.32
N VAL A 109 0.61 -21.39 6.54
CA VAL A 109 1.36 -22.61 6.81
C VAL A 109 0.37 -23.78 6.75
N ILE A 110 0.32 -24.40 5.61
CA ILE A 110 -0.35 -25.69 5.39
C ILE A 110 0.62 -26.80 5.80
#